data_d920c0bb200e5f224ad32ff3f27a83be
#
_entry.id   d920c0bb200e5f224ad32ff3f27a83be
#
_cell.length_a   1.000
_cell.length_b   1.000
_cell.length_c   1.000
_cell.angle_alpha   90.00
_cell.angle_beta   90.00
_cell.angle_gamma   90.00
#
_symmetry.space_group_name_H-M   'P 1'
#
loop_
_entity.id
_entity.type
_entity.pdbx_description
1 polymer ?
#
loop_
_entity_poly.entity_id
_entity_poly.type
_entity_poly.pdbx_seq_one_letter_code
_entity_poly.pdbx_strand_id
1 'polypeptide(L)'
;MKIAYPPLLAGLLLTAAFATAALAAAEDDVQWIADGNGCKVANPYPQPEESITWTGGCKDGLADGDGVLTFFLGGREHSRFQGTLRNGWAQGRGTLLHPDGSRYVGEWARSMENGLGRREWPDGSWYEGGWRNGRPHGQGQFRRPDGKIFIGEWIDGVYEGDLEPEEEQPDPNRT
;
A
#
# COMPACT_ATOMS: atom_id res chain seq x y z
N MET A 1 -3.17 59.32 -34.91
CA MET A 1 -2.12 58.51 -34.31
C MET A 1 -2.70 57.10 -34.16
N LYS A 2 -2.40 56.21 -35.13
CA LYS A 2 -2.93 54.84 -35.20
C LYS A 2 -1.88 53.90 -34.64
N ILE A 3 -2.22 53.16 -33.55
CA ILE A 3 -1.38 52.14 -32.98
C ILE A 3 -1.82 50.81 -33.61
N ALA A 4 -0.92 50.16 -34.36
CA ALA A 4 -1.11 48.89 -34.96
C ALA A 4 -0.71 47.79 -33.97
N TYR A 5 -1.58 46.80 -33.80
CA TYR A 5 -1.27 45.54 -33.08
C TYR A 5 -0.74 44.51 -34.07
N PRO A 6 0.31 43.74 -33.70
CA PRO A 6 0.76 42.65 -34.52
C PRO A 6 -0.12 41.40 -34.36
N PRO A 7 -0.17 40.51 -35.36
CA PRO A 7 -1.03 39.34 -35.37
C PRO A 7 -0.50 38.25 -34.41
N LEU A 8 -1.41 37.64 -33.68
CA LEU A 8 -1.22 36.45 -32.88
C LEU A 8 -0.88 35.26 -33.76
N LEU A 9 0.35 34.82 -33.69
CA LEU A 9 0.79 33.52 -34.24
C LEU A 9 0.26 32.36 -33.40
N ALA A 10 -0.25 31.38 -34.11
CA ALA A 10 -0.81 30.14 -33.61
C ALA A 10 0.17 29.41 -32.68
N GLY A 11 -0.23 29.23 -31.43
CA GLY A 11 0.40 28.33 -30.47
C GLY A 11 -0.02 26.90 -30.74
N LEU A 12 0.94 26.10 -31.08
CA LEU A 12 0.87 24.66 -31.37
C LEU A 12 0.39 23.86 -30.14
N LEU A 13 -0.53 22.96 -30.40
CA LEU A 13 -0.94 21.87 -29.51
C LEU A 13 0.26 21.00 -29.07
N LEU A 14 0.63 21.08 -27.82
CA LEU A 14 1.56 20.15 -27.17
C LEU A 14 1.03 19.80 -25.78
N THR A 15 -0.05 19.02 -25.73
CA THR A 15 -0.61 18.51 -24.47
C THR A 15 -1.08 17.07 -24.61
N ALA A 16 -0.19 16.15 -24.91
CA ALA A 16 -0.53 14.72 -24.83
C ALA A 16 0.64 13.79 -24.43
N ALA A 17 1.81 14.32 -24.09
CA ALA A 17 2.99 13.49 -23.82
C ALA A 17 3.37 13.36 -22.34
N PHE A 18 2.73 14.10 -21.42
CA PHE A 18 3.13 14.07 -19.99
C PHE A 18 2.36 13.09 -19.10
N ALA A 19 1.25 12.51 -19.57
CA ALA A 19 0.45 11.59 -18.76
C ALA A 19 0.95 10.14 -18.79
N THR A 20 1.74 9.74 -19.78
CA THR A 20 2.24 8.37 -19.89
C THR A 20 3.60 8.14 -19.22
N ALA A 21 4.38 9.19 -19.01
CA ALA A 21 5.67 9.08 -18.33
C ALA A 21 5.56 8.92 -16.80
N ALA A 22 4.50 9.46 -16.17
CA ALA A 22 4.32 9.39 -14.74
C ALA A 22 3.87 8.01 -14.21
N LEU A 23 3.27 7.17 -15.08
CA LEU A 23 2.89 5.78 -14.72
C LEU A 23 4.04 4.79 -14.93
N ALA A 24 5.00 5.09 -15.81
CA ALA A 24 6.18 4.24 -16.03
C ALA A 24 7.27 4.45 -14.97
N ALA A 25 7.36 5.65 -14.38
CA ALA A 25 8.36 5.96 -13.35
C ALA A 25 8.11 5.26 -12.00
N ALA A 26 6.91 4.72 -11.75
CA ALA A 26 6.61 4.01 -10.51
C ALA A 26 7.06 2.53 -10.51
N GLU A 27 7.42 1.96 -11.65
CA GLU A 27 7.93 0.57 -11.74
C GLU A 27 9.46 0.50 -11.72
N ASP A 28 10.16 1.59 -12.06
CA ASP A 28 11.63 1.62 -12.14
C ASP A 28 12.34 1.80 -10.77
N ASP A 29 11.61 2.18 -9.70
CA ASP A 29 12.19 2.41 -8.37
C ASP A 29 12.16 1.18 -7.45
N VAL A 30 11.59 0.05 -7.90
CA VAL A 30 11.55 -1.16 -7.10
C VAL A 30 12.90 -1.87 -7.14
N GLN A 31 13.56 -1.94 -6.00
CA GLN A 31 14.77 -2.73 -5.88
C GLN A 31 14.43 -4.21 -5.66
N TRP A 32 15.26 -5.08 -6.27
CA TRP A 32 15.18 -6.52 -6.11
C TRP A 32 16.28 -6.97 -5.16
N ILE A 33 15.90 -7.63 -4.08
CA ILE A 33 16.84 -8.20 -3.12
C ILE A 33 16.77 -9.73 -3.21
N ALA A 34 17.93 -10.39 -3.25
CA ALA A 34 18.02 -11.86 -3.32
C ALA A 34 18.35 -12.43 -1.94
N ASP A 35 17.76 -13.57 -1.63
CA ASP A 35 18.17 -14.39 -0.48
C ASP A 35 19.48 -15.15 -0.76
N GLY A 36 19.97 -15.90 0.24
CA GLY A 36 21.18 -16.71 0.10
C GLY A 36 21.09 -17.83 -0.96
N ASN A 37 19.91 -18.18 -1.44
CA ASN A 37 19.65 -19.18 -2.48
C ASN A 37 19.44 -18.55 -3.87
N GLY A 38 19.47 -17.22 -3.97
CA GLY A 38 19.28 -16.48 -5.20
C GLY A 38 17.83 -16.18 -5.58
N CYS A 39 16.86 -16.48 -4.71
CA CYS A 39 15.46 -16.13 -4.90
C CYS A 39 15.26 -14.63 -4.64
N LYS A 40 14.78 -13.90 -5.64
CA LYS A 40 14.60 -12.46 -5.56
C LYS A 40 13.19 -12.10 -5.09
N VAL A 41 13.12 -11.04 -4.28
CA VAL A 41 11.89 -10.42 -3.77
C VAL A 41 11.90 -8.96 -4.16
N ALA A 42 10.75 -8.44 -4.57
CA ALA A 42 10.55 -7.02 -4.83
C ALA A 42 10.47 -6.26 -3.51
N ASN A 43 11.36 -5.30 -3.33
CA ASN A 43 11.42 -4.45 -2.14
C ASN A 43 11.08 -3.01 -2.51
N PRO A 44 9.83 -2.55 -2.22
CA PRO A 44 9.42 -1.18 -2.51
C PRO A 44 10.04 -0.14 -1.54
N TYR A 45 10.64 -0.58 -0.43
CA TYR A 45 11.22 0.30 0.60
C TYR A 45 12.63 -0.14 0.99
N PRO A 46 13.58 -0.14 0.06
CA PRO A 46 14.93 -0.66 0.30
C PRO A 46 15.67 0.16 1.36
N GLN A 47 16.41 -0.56 2.22
CA GLN A 47 17.26 0.05 3.24
C GLN A 47 18.73 -0.31 2.97
N PRO A 48 19.69 0.56 3.32
CA PRO A 48 21.11 0.20 3.28
C PRO A 48 21.40 -1.03 4.16
N GLU A 49 22.31 -1.91 3.73
CA GLU A 49 22.75 -3.11 4.46
C GLU A 49 21.60 -4.10 4.78
N GLU A 50 20.55 -4.09 3.97
CA GLU A 50 19.44 -5.02 4.10
C GLU A 50 19.77 -6.37 3.48
N SER A 51 19.34 -7.45 4.11
CA SER A 51 19.38 -8.81 3.60
C SER A 51 18.08 -9.54 3.92
N ILE A 52 17.80 -10.62 3.21
CA ILE A 52 16.58 -11.39 3.40
C ILE A 52 16.84 -12.88 3.51
N THR A 53 15.87 -13.60 4.09
CA THR A 53 15.69 -15.04 3.92
C THR A 53 14.27 -15.32 3.47
N TRP A 54 14.12 -16.29 2.57
CA TRP A 54 12.83 -16.80 2.10
C TRP A 54 12.74 -18.30 2.31
N THR A 55 11.62 -18.80 2.87
CA THR A 55 11.42 -20.23 3.14
C THR A 55 10.55 -20.95 2.12
N GLY A 56 9.87 -20.21 1.25
CA GLY A 56 8.98 -20.77 0.22
C GLY A 56 9.71 -21.18 -1.06
N GLY A 57 8.94 -21.40 -2.11
CA GLY A 57 9.45 -21.82 -3.42
C GLY A 57 10.21 -20.69 -4.15
N CYS A 58 10.96 -21.12 -5.18
CA CYS A 58 11.67 -20.23 -6.09
C CYS A 58 11.38 -20.66 -7.52
N LYS A 59 10.85 -19.75 -8.33
CA LYS A 59 10.52 -19.98 -9.72
C LYS A 59 11.17 -18.90 -10.59
N ASP A 60 11.94 -19.33 -11.58
CA ASP A 60 12.66 -18.45 -12.50
C ASP A 60 13.51 -17.36 -11.78
N GLY A 61 14.11 -17.74 -10.64
CA GLY A 61 14.92 -16.83 -9.80
C GLY A 61 14.10 -15.84 -8.96
N LEU A 62 12.78 -15.98 -8.90
CA LEU A 62 11.88 -15.17 -8.10
C LEU A 62 11.24 -15.99 -6.98
N ALA A 63 11.05 -15.41 -5.82
CA ALA A 63 10.32 -16.04 -4.73
C ALA A 63 8.86 -16.27 -5.14
N ASP A 64 8.37 -17.51 -4.97
CA ASP A 64 7.04 -17.93 -5.42
C ASP A 64 6.47 -18.99 -4.48
N GLY A 65 5.17 -18.88 -4.15
CA GLY A 65 4.47 -19.77 -3.24
C GLY A 65 4.32 -19.23 -1.83
N ASP A 66 3.87 -20.09 -0.91
CA ASP A 66 3.67 -19.74 0.50
C ASP A 66 4.99 -19.89 1.28
N GLY A 67 5.22 -18.99 2.22
CA GLY A 67 6.44 -19.00 3.01
C GLY A 67 6.55 -17.88 4.02
N VAL A 68 7.74 -17.77 4.60
CA VAL A 68 8.14 -16.70 5.50
C VAL A 68 9.30 -15.94 4.87
N LEU A 69 9.08 -14.64 4.67
CA LEU A 69 10.10 -13.69 4.25
C LEU A 69 10.54 -12.91 5.49
N THR A 70 11.81 -13.00 5.83
CA THR A 70 12.39 -12.23 6.94
C THR A 70 13.38 -11.24 6.37
N PHE A 71 13.23 -9.98 6.75
CA PHE A 71 14.17 -8.90 6.46
C PHE A 71 15.11 -8.71 7.65
N PHE A 72 16.38 -8.51 7.35
CA PHE A 72 17.42 -8.21 8.32
C PHE A 72 18.06 -6.87 7.97
N LEU A 73 18.34 -6.06 8.98
CA LEU A 73 19.08 -4.82 8.86
C LEU A 73 20.31 -4.88 9.77
N GLY A 74 21.51 -4.75 9.19
CA GLY A 74 22.76 -4.93 9.94
C GLY A 74 22.85 -6.31 10.63
N GLY A 75 22.30 -7.35 10.00
CA GLY A 75 22.29 -8.74 10.51
C GLY A 75 21.28 -9.03 11.63
N ARG A 76 20.42 -8.07 12.00
CA ARG A 76 19.34 -8.26 12.98
C ARG A 76 18.00 -8.35 12.29
N GLU A 77 17.12 -9.26 12.75
CA GLU A 77 15.75 -9.33 12.26
C GLU A 77 15.06 -7.96 12.44
N HIS A 78 14.52 -7.45 11.34
CA HIS A 78 13.91 -6.13 11.24
C HIS A 78 12.40 -6.22 11.02
N SER A 79 11.96 -7.05 10.06
CA SER A 79 10.54 -7.31 9.82
C SER A 79 10.34 -8.72 9.28
N ARG A 80 9.11 -9.23 9.42
CA ARG A 80 8.78 -10.60 9.05
C ARG A 80 7.40 -10.68 8.41
N PHE A 81 7.37 -11.11 7.16
CA PHE A 81 6.14 -11.40 6.43
C PHE A 81 5.91 -12.91 6.35
N GLN A 82 4.67 -13.33 6.60
CA GLN A 82 4.20 -14.70 6.39
C GLN A 82 2.99 -14.67 5.46
N GLY A 83 3.10 -15.32 4.31
CA GLY A 83 2.05 -15.32 3.30
C GLY A 83 2.54 -15.84 1.96
N THR A 84 1.83 -15.49 0.91
CA THR A 84 2.13 -15.92 -0.46
C THR A 84 2.94 -14.87 -1.20
N LEU A 85 4.04 -15.27 -1.83
CA LEU A 85 4.71 -14.49 -2.85
C LEU A 85 4.38 -15.06 -4.24
N ARG A 86 4.20 -14.16 -5.21
CA ARG A 86 4.08 -14.52 -6.63
C ARG A 86 5.00 -13.65 -7.45
N ASN A 87 5.89 -14.29 -8.22
CA ASN A 87 6.91 -13.59 -8.99
C ASN A 87 7.67 -12.54 -8.16
N GLY A 88 8.02 -12.89 -6.92
CA GLY A 88 8.74 -12.03 -5.98
C GLY A 88 7.91 -10.96 -5.27
N TRP A 89 6.59 -10.86 -5.49
CA TRP A 89 5.71 -9.88 -4.86
C TRP A 89 4.80 -10.52 -3.83
N ALA A 90 4.63 -9.91 -2.65
CA ALA A 90 3.61 -10.32 -1.71
C ALA A 90 2.21 -10.05 -2.28
N GLN A 91 1.37 -11.10 -2.26
CA GLN A 91 0.01 -11.07 -2.79
C GLN A 91 -0.94 -11.93 -1.95
N GLY A 92 -2.26 -11.65 -2.06
CA GLY A 92 -3.28 -12.39 -1.34
C GLY A 92 -3.27 -12.07 0.15
N ARG A 93 -3.54 -13.04 1.01
CA ARG A 93 -3.56 -12.84 2.46
C ARG A 93 -2.17 -13.06 3.06
N GLY A 94 -1.81 -12.23 4.02
CA GLY A 94 -0.54 -12.35 4.73
C GLY A 94 -0.53 -11.61 6.06
N THR A 95 0.51 -11.90 6.84
CA THR A 95 0.80 -11.25 8.11
C THR A 95 2.17 -10.61 8.03
N LEU A 96 2.28 -9.35 8.42
CA LEU A 96 3.56 -8.66 8.58
C LEU A 96 3.74 -8.22 10.04
N LEU A 97 4.87 -8.55 10.61
CA LEU A 97 5.39 -7.93 11.82
C LEU A 97 6.36 -6.82 11.39
N HIS A 98 6.00 -5.58 11.72
CA HIS A 98 6.78 -4.40 11.40
C HIS A 98 7.91 -4.15 12.40
N PRO A 99 8.92 -3.33 12.02
CA PRO A 99 10.02 -2.99 12.91
C PRO A 99 9.62 -2.25 14.17
N ASP A 100 8.53 -1.49 14.13
CA ASP A 100 7.95 -0.78 15.27
C ASP A 100 7.17 -1.70 16.25
N GLY A 101 7.12 -3.01 15.95
CA GLY A 101 6.37 -4.01 16.71
C GLY A 101 4.89 -4.07 16.36
N SER A 102 4.40 -3.25 15.44
CA SER A 102 3.02 -3.38 14.94
C SER A 102 2.87 -4.62 14.07
N ARG A 103 1.65 -5.17 14.07
CA ARG A 103 1.31 -6.37 13.32
C ARG A 103 0.14 -6.09 12.39
N TYR A 104 0.35 -6.35 11.10
CA TYR A 104 -0.72 -6.32 10.10
C TYR A 104 -1.15 -7.73 9.73
N VAL A 105 -2.45 -7.95 9.59
CA VAL A 105 -3.06 -9.17 9.05
C VAL A 105 -4.12 -8.75 8.04
N GLY A 106 -3.93 -9.12 6.78
CA GLY A 106 -4.86 -8.66 5.75
C GLY A 106 -4.45 -9.05 4.35
N GLU A 107 -5.01 -8.33 3.40
CA GLU A 107 -4.78 -8.52 1.98
C GLU A 107 -3.58 -7.70 1.50
N TRP A 108 -2.90 -8.26 0.49
CA TRP A 108 -1.67 -7.74 -0.09
C TRP A 108 -1.78 -7.68 -1.59
N ALA A 109 -1.29 -6.61 -2.17
CA ALA A 109 -1.08 -6.48 -3.60
C ALA A 109 0.26 -5.78 -3.87
N ARG A 110 1.11 -6.40 -4.71
CA ARG A 110 2.43 -5.85 -5.10
C ARG A 110 3.28 -5.43 -3.89
N SER A 111 3.39 -6.29 -2.89
CA SER A 111 4.13 -6.08 -1.64
C SER A 111 3.65 -4.91 -0.78
N MET A 112 2.44 -4.42 -1.01
CA MET A 112 1.79 -3.38 -0.18
C MET A 112 0.51 -3.90 0.44
N GLU A 113 0.17 -3.43 1.63
CA GLU A 113 -1.12 -3.67 2.27
C GLU A 113 -2.23 -3.06 1.41
N ASN A 114 -3.18 -3.89 0.96
CA ASN A 114 -4.20 -3.46 -0.01
C ASN A 114 -5.43 -4.37 0.11
N GLY A 115 -6.63 -3.81 0.12
CA GLY A 115 -7.86 -4.55 0.40
C GLY A 115 -8.26 -4.49 1.87
N LEU A 116 -8.82 -5.55 2.43
CA LEU A 116 -9.24 -5.58 3.83
C LEU A 116 -8.12 -6.08 4.74
N GLY A 117 -7.96 -5.41 5.90
CA GLY A 117 -6.95 -5.80 6.86
C GLY A 117 -7.08 -5.12 8.22
N ARG A 118 -6.31 -5.64 9.17
CA ARG A 118 -6.20 -5.13 10.53
C ARG A 118 -4.74 -4.94 10.91
N ARG A 119 -4.43 -3.74 11.42
CA ARG A 119 -3.13 -3.44 12.03
C ARG A 119 -3.33 -3.17 13.52
N GLU A 120 -2.48 -3.78 14.34
CA GLU A 120 -2.41 -3.57 15.78
C GLU A 120 -1.04 -2.98 16.11
N TRP A 121 -1.03 -1.93 16.95
CA TRP A 121 0.19 -1.27 17.42
C TRP A 121 0.52 -1.67 18.86
N PRO A 122 1.80 -1.56 19.28
CA PRO A 122 2.23 -1.93 20.62
C PRO A 122 1.55 -1.15 21.75
N ASP A 123 1.01 0.04 21.47
CA ASP A 123 0.25 0.85 22.46
C ASP A 123 -1.18 0.36 22.69
N GLY A 124 -1.59 -0.72 21.99
CA GLY A 124 -2.93 -1.31 22.07
C GLY A 124 -3.97 -0.63 21.18
N SER A 125 -3.58 0.37 20.40
CA SER A 125 -4.42 0.89 19.34
C SER A 125 -4.51 -0.11 18.17
N TRP A 126 -5.56 0.01 17.36
CA TRP A 126 -5.69 -0.81 16.17
C TRP A 126 -6.58 -0.12 15.12
N TYR A 127 -6.32 -0.43 13.86
CA TYR A 127 -7.20 -0.11 12.73
C TYR A 127 -7.65 -1.39 12.03
N GLU A 128 -8.93 -1.46 11.68
CA GLU A 128 -9.53 -2.54 10.90
C GLU A 128 -10.44 -1.95 9.83
N GLY A 129 -10.20 -2.29 8.58
CA GLY A 129 -10.95 -1.72 7.47
C GLY A 129 -10.23 -1.86 6.13
N GLY A 130 -10.53 -0.95 5.22
CA GLY A 130 -9.91 -0.87 3.91
C GLY A 130 -8.49 -0.31 3.97
N TRP A 131 -7.64 -0.80 3.08
CA TRP A 131 -6.24 -0.41 2.90
C TRP A 131 -5.96 -0.13 1.43
N ARG A 132 -5.16 0.87 1.17
CA ARG A 132 -4.65 1.21 -0.16
C ARG A 132 -3.20 1.65 -0.07
N ASN A 133 -2.30 0.90 -0.74
CA ASN A 133 -0.86 1.19 -0.78
C ASN A 133 -0.26 1.45 0.60
N GLY A 134 -0.56 0.57 1.57
CA GLY A 134 -0.04 0.65 2.94
C GLY A 134 -0.71 1.68 3.86
N ARG A 135 -1.82 2.30 3.43
CA ARG A 135 -2.54 3.31 4.21
C ARG A 135 -4.01 2.93 4.41
N PRO A 136 -4.61 3.24 5.57
CA PRO A 136 -6.05 3.18 5.76
C PRO A 136 -6.79 3.92 4.65
N HIS A 137 -7.79 3.27 4.03
CA HIS A 137 -8.55 3.85 2.93
C HIS A 137 -9.91 3.18 2.79
N GLY A 138 -10.95 3.97 2.50
CA GLY A 138 -12.33 3.51 2.48
C GLY A 138 -12.89 3.36 3.89
N GLN A 139 -13.86 2.49 4.05
CA GLN A 139 -14.51 2.31 5.34
C GLN A 139 -13.63 1.54 6.33
N GLY A 140 -13.60 2.00 7.58
CA GLY A 140 -12.84 1.35 8.62
C GLY A 140 -13.12 1.90 10.02
N GLN A 141 -12.55 1.22 10.99
CA GLN A 141 -12.63 1.61 12.39
C GLN A 141 -11.23 1.67 13.00
N PHE A 142 -10.99 2.71 13.75
CA PHE A 142 -9.76 2.91 14.51
C PHE A 142 -10.07 3.02 15.99
N ARG A 143 -9.40 2.20 16.80
CA ARG A 143 -9.45 2.29 18.25
C ARG A 143 -8.16 2.88 18.78
N ARG A 144 -8.30 3.95 19.55
CA ARG A 144 -7.18 4.59 20.27
C ARG A 144 -6.80 3.80 21.53
N PRO A 145 -5.59 4.05 22.09
CA PRO A 145 -5.17 3.42 23.36
C PRO A 145 -6.10 3.73 24.52
N ASP A 146 -6.74 4.91 24.56
CA ASP A 146 -7.72 5.33 25.57
C ASP A 146 -9.08 4.61 25.42
N GLY A 147 -9.25 3.76 24.41
CA GLY A 147 -10.45 3.00 24.13
C GLY A 147 -11.46 3.69 23.21
N LYS A 148 -11.26 4.95 22.85
CA LYS A 148 -12.15 5.66 21.93
C LYS A 148 -12.08 5.04 20.54
N ILE A 149 -13.25 4.82 19.92
CA ILE A 149 -13.39 4.24 18.59
C ILE A 149 -13.90 5.32 17.62
N PHE A 150 -13.32 5.35 16.43
CA PHE A 150 -13.70 6.17 15.29
C PHE A 150 -14.12 5.22 14.17
N ILE A 151 -15.34 5.33 13.68
CA ILE A 151 -15.88 4.49 12.60
C ILE A 151 -16.29 5.45 11.49
N GLY A 152 -15.78 5.22 10.27
CA GLY A 152 -16.12 6.08 9.17
C GLY A 152 -15.23 5.91 7.95
N GLU A 153 -15.20 6.93 7.12
CA GLU A 153 -14.43 6.99 5.89
C GLU A 153 -13.00 7.43 6.15
N TRP A 154 -12.07 6.79 5.45
CA TRP A 154 -10.64 7.06 5.50
C TRP A 154 -10.10 7.32 4.12
N ILE A 155 -9.31 8.35 3.94
CA ILE A 155 -8.64 8.67 2.68
C ILE A 155 -7.13 8.79 2.92
N ASP A 156 -6.36 7.84 2.37
CA ASP A 156 -4.89 7.81 2.43
C ASP A 156 -4.31 7.98 3.85
N GLY A 157 -4.98 7.39 4.84
CA GLY A 157 -4.57 7.40 6.24
C GLY A 157 -5.19 8.51 7.08
N VAL A 158 -6.02 9.37 6.48
CA VAL A 158 -6.71 10.46 7.17
C VAL A 158 -8.17 10.07 7.42
N TYR A 159 -8.65 10.29 8.64
CA TYR A 159 -10.06 10.10 9.00
C TYR A 159 -10.88 11.30 8.51
N GLU A 160 -11.86 11.07 7.64
CA GLU A 160 -12.69 12.11 7.05
C GLU A 160 -13.99 12.35 7.83
N GLY A 161 -14.31 11.51 8.78
CA GLY A 161 -15.48 11.65 9.64
C GLY A 161 -16.35 10.40 9.70
N ASP A 162 -17.35 10.47 10.57
CA ASP A 162 -18.34 9.41 10.71
C ASP A 162 -19.15 9.29 9.40
N LEU A 163 -19.55 8.07 9.07
CA LEU A 163 -20.47 7.86 7.95
C LEU A 163 -21.78 8.56 8.30
N GLU A 164 -22.21 9.46 7.45
CA GLU A 164 -23.59 9.96 7.53
C GLU A 164 -24.53 8.75 7.40
N PRO A 165 -25.51 8.59 8.31
CA PRO A 165 -26.51 7.54 8.14
C PRO A 165 -27.16 7.75 6.77
N GLU A 166 -27.23 6.68 5.95
CA GLU A 166 -28.01 6.74 4.72
C GLU A 166 -29.40 7.27 5.10
N GLU A 167 -29.76 8.46 4.64
CA GLU A 167 -31.11 8.96 4.78
C GLU A 167 -32.02 7.93 4.13
N GLU A 168 -32.78 7.21 4.98
CA GLU A 168 -33.81 6.28 4.52
C GLU A 168 -34.73 7.06 3.58
N GLN A 169 -34.55 6.87 2.27
CA GLN A 169 -35.39 7.54 1.30
C GLN A 169 -36.82 7.18 1.62
N PRO A 170 -37.71 8.16 1.84
CA PRO A 170 -39.09 7.88 2.17
C PRO A 170 -39.68 6.98 1.07
N ASP A 171 -40.19 5.81 1.48
CA ASP A 171 -40.84 4.86 0.59
C ASP A 171 -41.93 5.61 -0.20
N PRO A 172 -41.78 5.80 -1.54
CA PRO A 172 -42.75 6.55 -2.34
C PRO A 172 -44.14 5.88 -2.37
N ASN A 173 -44.26 4.66 -1.81
CA ASN A 173 -45.50 3.90 -1.77
C ASN A 173 -46.15 3.88 -0.37
N ARG A 174 -45.62 4.63 0.58
CA ARG A 174 -46.18 4.73 1.93
C ARG A 174 -47.16 5.93 1.98
N THR A 175 -48.42 5.70 1.51
CA THR A 175 -49.58 6.55 1.71
C THR A 175 -50.40 6.12 2.90
#